data_fc1bc417a7374e1bbb58f80dcfb726e6
#
_entry.id   fc1bc417a7374e1bbb58f80dcfb726e6
#
_cell.length_a   1.000
_cell.length_b   1.000
_cell.length_c   1.000
_cell.angle_alpha   90.00
_cell.angle_beta   90.00
_cell.angle_gamma   90.00
#
_symmetry.space_group_name_H-M   'P 1'
#
loop_
_entity.id
_entity.type
_entity.pdbx_description
1 polymer ?
#
loop_
_entity_poly.entity_id
_entity_poly.type
_entity_poly.pdbx_seq_one_letter_code
_entity_poly.pdbx_strand_id
1 'polypeptide(L)'
;MDFALGVLVFVTSLAAAAPQWDGGHVRTIDMRLRMEIDQGLARSSFFRDLVARLDASDVIVYLEAECPMSPRLFGRLTFMASGGGRRYVNVRVSCALSDTEQIAALGHELRHAVEIAEAVSVFDTASLAREYQRIGFASHAVPAGSGFETRAAIEAARQVWAELEQTAE
;
A
#
# COMPACT_ATOMS: atom_id res chain seq x y z
N MET A 1 -56.25 -18.11 -34.07
CA MET A 1 -55.10 -18.78 -33.40
C MET A 1 -53.91 -17.86 -33.50
N ASP A 2 -53.76 -16.98 -32.49
CA ASP A 2 -52.64 -16.01 -32.44
C ASP A 2 -51.48 -16.61 -31.64
N PHE A 3 -50.37 -16.84 -32.33
CA PHE A 3 -49.11 -17.24 -31.71
C PHE A 3 -48.34 -15.97 -31.31
N ALA A 4 -48.37 -15.60 -30.05
CA ALA A 4 -47.51 -14.55 -29.49
C ALA A 4 -46.08 -15.11 -29.35
N LEU A 5 -45.15 -14.64 -30.19
CA LEU A 5 -43.71 -14.91 -30.05
C LEU A 5 -43.14 -14.02 -28.95
N GLY A 6 -42.90 -14.62 -27.78
CA GLY A 6 -42.18 -13.94 -26.69
C GLY A 6 -40.69 -13.84 -27.01
N VAL A 7 -40.17 -12.62 -27.14
CA VAL A 7 -38.74 -12.36 -27.28
C VAL A 7 -38.11 -12.40 -25.87
N LEU A 8 -37.26 -13.39 -25.63
CA LEU A 8 -36.47 -13.51 -24.38
C LEU A 8 -35.21 -12.66 -24.54
N VAL A 9 -35.15 -11.51 -23.86
CA VAL A 9 -33.95 -10.67 -23.84
C VAL A 9 -33.02 -11.17 -22.72
N PHE A 10 -31.92 -11.81 -23.07
CA PHE A 10 -30.84 -12.13 -22.14
C PHE A 10 -30.01 -10.87 -21.87
N VAL A 11 -30.18 -10.27 -20.71
CA VAL A 11 -29.26 -9.24 -20.21
C VAL A 11 -28.04 -9.95 -19.63
N THR A 12 -26.97 -10.07 -20.42
CA THR A 12 -25.67 -10.51 -19.90
C THR A 12 -25.02 -9.35 -19.16
N SER A 13 -25.09 -9.38 -17.83
CA SER A 13 -24.27 -8.48 -17.00
C SER A 13 -22.79 -8.85 -17.22
N LEU A 14 -22.05 -8.01 -17.96
CA LEU A 14 -20.59 -8.05 -17.90
C LEU A 14 -20.20 -7.54 -16.50
N ALA A 15 -19.93 -8.46 -15.59
CA ALA A 15 -19.18 -8.14 -14.40
C ALA A 15 -17.78 -7.69 -14.85
N ALA A 16 -17.46 -6.41 -14.72
CA ALA A 16 -16.10 -5.93 -14.93
C ALA A 16 -15.19 -6.71 -13.98
N ALA A 17 -14.20 -7.41 -14.52
CA ALA A 17 -13.20 -8.08 -13.72
C ALA A 17 -12.54 -7.03 -12.81
N ALA A 18 -12.46 -7.31 -11.51
CA ALA A 18 -11.76 -6.44 -10.59
C ALA A 18 -10.30 -6.29 -11.08
N PRO A 19 -9.71 -5.09 -10.95
CA PRO A 19 -8.32 -4.89 -11.36
C PRO A 19 -7.44 -5.87 -10.59
N GLN A 20 -6.73 -6.73 -11.32
CA GLN A 20 -5.72 -7.61 -10.75
C GLN A 20 -4.39 -6.86 -10.70
N TRP A 21 -3.70 -6.94 -9.54
CA TRP A 21 -2.36 -6.40 -9.41
C TRP A 21 -1.37 -7.19 -10.29
N ASP A 22 -0.67 -6.50 -11.18
CA ASP A 22 0.27 -7.08 -12.16
C ASP A 22 1.74 -7.08 -11.69
N GLY A 23 1.99 -6.60 -10.47
CA GLY A 23 3.33 -6.58 -9.88
C GLY A 23 4.20 -5.39 -10.30
N GLY A 24 3.65 -4.27 -10.73
CA GLY A 24 4.34 -3.04 -11.11
C GLY A 24 5.54 -2.64 -10.22
N HIS A 25 5.54 -1.47 -9.63
CA HIS A 25 6.59 -1.06 -8.68
C HIS A 25 6.37 -1.56 -7.24
N VAL A 26 5.15 -1.94 -6.88
CA VAL A 26 4.85 -2.61 -5.61
C VAL A 26 4.92 -4.12 -5.84
N ARG A 27 5.77 -4.84 -5.11
CA ARG A 27 6.11 -6.24 -5.40
C ARG A 27 6.09 -7.10 -4.15
N THR A 28 5.52 -8.29 -4.25
CA THR A 28 5.61 -9.32 -3.21
C THR A 28 5.56 -10.72 -3.83
N ILE A 29 6.17 -11.68 -3.15
CA ILE A 29 6.02 -13.13 -3.43
C ILE A 29 5.02 -13.78 -2.47
N ASP A 30 4.61 -13.07 -1.41
CA ASP A 30 3.64 -13.56 -0.43
C ASP A 30 2.23 -13.52 -1.02
N MET A 31 1.58 -14.69 -1.07
CA MET A 31 0.25 -14.83 -1.67
C MET A 31 -0.83 -14.08 -0.87
N ARG A 32 -0.71 -14.04 0.47
CA ARG A 32 -1.67 -13.31 1.30
C ARG A 32 -1.56 -11.82 1.04
N LEU A 33 -0.34 -11.26 1.02
CA LEU A 33 -0.13 -9.85 0.70
C LEU A 33 -0.61 -9.49 -0.71
N ARG A 34 -0.51 -10.40 -1.68
CA ARG A 34 -1.12 -10.21 -3.02
C ARG A 34 -2.62 -10.01 -2.92
N MET A 35 -3.30 -10.91 -2.21
CA MET A 35 -4.76 -10.82 -2.02
C MET A 35 -5.15 -9.52 -1.32
N GLU A 36 -4.38 -9.06 -0.34
CA GLU A 36 -4.61 -7.80 0.36
C GLU A 36 -4.39 -6.58 -0.54
N ILE A 37 -3.36 -6.60 -1.40
CA ILE A 37 -3.16 -5.55 -2.42
C ILE A 37 -4.36 -5.52 -3.38
N ASP A 38 -4.80 -6.67 -3.89
CA ASP A 38 -5.96 -6.75 -4.79
C ASP A 38 -7.23 -6.22 -4.12
N GLN A 39 -7.46 -6.54 -2.86
CA GLN A 39 -8.58 -5.99 -2.08
C GLN A 39 -8.44 -4.47 -1.88
N GLY A 40 -7.25 -3.98 -1.53
CA GLY A 40 -6.97 -2.56 -1.41
C GLY A 40 -7.25 -1.81 -2.71
N LEU A 41 -6.76 -2.33 -3.84
CA LEU A 41 -7.01 -1.78 -5.18
C LEU A 41 -8.50 -1.80 -5.55
N ALA A 42 -9.24 -2.84 -5.18
CA ALA A 42 -10.66 -2.96 -5.51
C ALA A 42 -11.53 -2.01 -4.66
N ARG A 43 -11.22 -1.84 -3.38
CA ARG A 43 -12.10 -1.24 -2.38
C ARG A 43 -11.69 0.17 -1.95
N SER A 44 -10.42 0.59 -2.15
CA SER A 44 -9.94 1.91 -1.75
C SER A 44 -9.41 2.68 -2.94
N SER A 45 -10.03 3.83 -3.23
CA SER A 45 -9.56 4.77 -4.25
C SER A 45 -8.22 5.37 -3.87
N PHE A 46 -8.03 5.68 -2.59
CA PHE A 46 -6.80 6.23 -2.08
C PHE A 46 -5.63 5.23 -2.17
N PHE A 47 -5.88 3.95 -1.88
CA PHE A 47 -4.87 2.90 -2.04
C PHE A 47 -4.45 2.76 -3.52
N ARG A 48 -5.40 2.80 -4.46
CA ARG A 48 -5.10 2.81 -5.91
C ARG A 48 -4.20 3.98 -6.29
N ASP A 49 -4.49 5.18 -5.78
CA ASP A 49 -3.70 6.39 -6.07
C ASP A 49 -2.26 6.27 -5.56
N LEU A 50 -2.04 5.68 -4.37
CA LEU A 50 -0.70 5.41 -3.85
C LEU A 50 0.08 4.47 -4.76
N VAL A 51 -0.53 3.35 -5.18
CA VAL A 51 0.10 2.38 -6.08
C VAL A 51 0.41 3.02 -7.45
N ALA A 52 -0.54 3.74 -8.04
CA ALA A 52 -0.34 4.43 -9.32
C ALA A 52 0.80 5.47 -9.26
N ARG A 53 0.94 6.21 -8.16
CA ARG A 53 2.04 7.16 -7.95
C ARG A 53 3.39 6.45 -7.85
N LEU A 54 3.45 5.31 -7.20
CA LEU A 54 4.66 4.50 -7.12
C LEU A 54 5.02 3.93 -8.49
N ASP A 55 4.06 3.42 -9.25
CA ASP A 55 4.29 2.90 -10.60
C ASP A 55 4.80 3.98 -11.57
N ALA A 56 4.41 5.23 -11.37
CA ALA A 56 4.91 6.38 -12.13
C ALA A 56 6.26 6.94 -11.62
N SER A 57 6.84 6.38 -10.55
CA SER A 57 8.06 6.86 -9.91
C SER A 57 9.30 6.02 -10.24
N ASP A 58 10.43 6.34 -9.62
CA ASP A 58 11.64 5.53 -9.65
C ASP A 58 11.78 4.57 -8.43
N VAL A 59 10.79 4.56 -7.52
CA VAL A 59 10.83 3.74 -6.30
C VAL A 59 10.20 2.38 -6.54
N ILE A 60 10.95 1.32 -6.21
CA ILE A 60 10.48 -0.07 -6.20
C ILE A 60 10.28 -0.50 -4.75
N VAL A 61 9.09 -0.97 -4.42
CA VAL A 61 8.70 -1.41 -3.08
C VAL A 61 8.60 -2.94 -3.06
N TYR A 62 9.38 -3.58 -2.19
CA TYR A 62 9.22 -4.99 -1.87
C TYR A 62 8.44 -5.14 -0.57
N LEU A 63 7.36 -5.94 -0.61
CA LEU A 63 6.49 -6.19 0.54
C LEU A 63 6.73 -7.59 1.11
N GLU A 64 6.85 -7.67 2.42
CA GLU A 64 7.03 -8.91 3.16
C GLU A 64 6.12 -8.93 4.41
N ALA A 65 5.57 -10.08 4.76
CA ALA A 65 4.95 -10.29 6.06
C ALA A 65 6.02 -10.58 7.12
N GLU A 66 5.94 -9.95 8.28
CA GLU A 66 6.85 -10.20 9.41
C GLU A 66 6.10 -10.83 10.58
N CYS A 67 6.57 -12.03 10.99
CA CYS A 67 5.98 -12.84 12.04
C CYS A 67 7.05 -13.44 12.98
N PRO A 68 7.15 -13.03 14.25
CA PRO A 68 6.40 -11.95 14.89
C PRO A 68 6.99 -10.58 14.62
N MET A 69 6.13 -9.57 14.58
CA MET A 69 6.54 -8.16 14.64
C MET A 69 6.34 -7.61 16.06
N SER A 70 7.07 -6.55 16.45
CA SER A 70 6.85 -5.89 17.74
C SER A 70 5.38 -5.48 17.90
N PRO A 71 4.73 -5.71 19.06
CA PRO A 71 3.31 -5.41 19.25
C PRO A 71 2.91 -3.94 19.06
N ARG A 72 3.89 -3.04 19.01
CA ARG A 72 3.67 -1.61 18.79
C ARG A 72 3.82 -1.19 17.33
N LEU A 73 4.23 -2.11 16.45
CA LEU A 73 4.45 -1.86 15.04
C LEU A 73 3.42 -2.64 14.22
N PHE A 74 2.75 -1.94 13.33
CA PHE A 74 1.88 -2.54 12.34
C PHE A 74 2.62 -2.78 11.01
N GLY A 75 3.59 -1.91 10.73
CA GLY A 75 4.49 -1.99 9.59
C GLY A 75 5.78 -1.21 9.83
N ARG A 76 6.69 -1.32 8.89
CA ARG A 76 7.90 -0.52 8.80
C ARG A 76 8.46 -0.49 7.39
N LEU A 77 8.95 0.67 6.98
CA LEU A 77 9.70 0.84 5.75
C LEU A 77 11.20 0.97 6.04
N THR A 78 12.02 0.32 5.23
CA THR A 78 13.48 0.45 5.25
C THR A 78 14.03 0.72 3.86
N PHE A 79 15.00 1.63 3.75
CA PHE A 79 15.73 1.85 2.51
C PHE A 79 16.71 0.70 2.26
N MET A 80 16.70 0.13 1.06
CA MET A 80 17.57 -0.99 0.72
C MET A 80 18.80 -0.52 -0.07
N ALA A 81 18.56 0.14 -1.21
CA ALA A 81 19.60 0.53 -2.15
C ALA A 81 19.11 1.57 -3.15
N SER A 82 20.04 2.21 -3.84
CA SER A 82 19.79 2.94 -5.09
C SER A 82 20.77 2.50 -6.16
N GLY A 83 20.30 2.44 -7.40
CA GLY A 83 21.14 2.06 -8.55
C GLY A 83 20.30 1.91 -9.82
N GLY A 84 20.95 2.11 -10.99
CA GLY A 84 20.28 1.98 -12.28
C GLY A 84 19.10 2.93 -12.49
N GLY A 85 19.12 4.12 -11.87
CA GLY A 85 18.02 5.07 -11.92
C GLY A 85 16.80 4.66 -11.09
N ARG A 86 16.94 3.71 -10.17
CA ARG A 86 15.89 3.23 -9.27
C ARG A 86 16.32 3.31 -7.82
N ARG A 87 15.32 3.47 -6.94
CA ARG A 87 15.46 3.37 -5.49
C ARG A 87 14.63 2.19 -5.00
N TYR A 88 15.21 1.41 -4.11
CA TYR A 88 14.59 0.18 -3.61
C TYR A 88 14.31 0.31 -2.12
N VAL A 89 13.09 0.02 -1.73
CA VAL A 89 12.66 0.00 -0.33
C VAL A 89 12.02 -1.34 0.00
N ASN A 90 12.16 -1.77 1.25
CA ASN A 90 11.45 -2.91 1.80
C ASN A 90 10.41 -2.42 2.79
N VAL A 91 9.20 -2.90 2.64
CA VAL A 91 8.09 -2.69 3.56
C VAL A 91 7.75 -4.02 4.20
N ARG A 92 7.73 -4.06 5.52
CA ARG A 92 7.28 -5.21 6.29
C ARG A 92 6.04 -4.85 7.06
N VAL A 93 5.05 -5.74 7.01
CA VAL A 93 3.78 -5.59 7.75
C VAL A 93 3.56 -6.78 8.66
N SER A 94 2.94 -6.53 9.82
CA SER A 94 2.67 -7.57 10.80
C SER A 94 1.64 -8.56 10.28
N CYS A 95 1.96 -9.86 10.33
CA CYS A 95 1.03 -10.94 10.00
C CYS A 95 -0.04 -11.19 11.07
N ALA A 96 0.08 -10.56 12.23
CA ALA A 96 -0.89 -10.71 13.33
C ALA A 96 -2.12 -9.79 13.17
N LEU A 97 -2.13 -8.92 12.18
CA LEU A 97 -3.23 -8.02 11.87
C LEU A 97 -4.35 -8.75 11.13
N SER A 98 -5.60 -8.28 11.30
CA SER A 98 -6.70 -8.65 10.42
C SER A 98 -6.47 -8.12 9.00
N ASP A 99 -7.17 -8.64 8.00
CA ASP A 99 -6.99 -8.23 6.59
C ASP A 99 -7.20 -6.71 6.41
N THR A 100 -8.24 -6.14 7.03
CA THR A 100 -8.50 -4.68 6.97
C THR A 100 -7.37 -3.87 7.62
N GLU A 101 -6.88 -4.30 8.80
CA GLU A 101 -5.75 -3.65 9.47
C GLU A 101 -4.47 -3.75 8.63
N GLN A 102 -4.25 -4.88 7.99
CA GLN A 102 -3.06 -5.12 7.18
C GLN A 102 -3.09 -4.26 5.91
N ILE A 103 -4.24 -4.13 5.22
CA ILE A 103 -4.40 -3.25 4.07
C ILE A 103 -4.21 -1.77 4.47
N ALA A 104 -4.75 -1.36 5.62
CA ALA A 104 -4.55 0.00 6.13
C ALA A 104 -3.07 0.26 6.49
N ALA A 105 -2.39 -0.71 7.11
CA ALA A 105 -0.95 -0.64 7.39
C ALA A 105 -0.12 -0.58 6.09
N LEU A 106 -0.49 -1.35 5.06
CA LEU A 106 0.10 -1.23 3.72
C LEU A 106 -0.08 0.18 3.16
N GLY A 107 -1.28 0.76 3.25
CA GLY A 107 -1.54 2.14 2.82
C GLY A 107 -0.64 3.17 3.51
N HIS A 108 -0.39 2.98 4.82
CA HIS A 108 0.55 3.77 5.60
C HIS A 108 1.99 3.69 5.05
N GLU A 109 2.50 2.47 4.88
CA GLU A 109 3.86 2.24 4.43
C GLU A 109 4.07 2.64 2.95
N LEU A 110 3.06 2.43 2.10
CA LEU A 110 3.10 2.91 0.71
C LEU A 110 3.09 4.45 0.65
N ARG A 111 2.44 5.14 1.59
CA ARG A 111 2.54 6.61 1.66
C ARG A 111 3.97 7.05 1.99
N HIS A 112 4.66 6.36 2.90
CA HIS A 112 6.09 6.59 3.13
C HIS A 112 6.94 6.35 1.88
N ALA A 113 6.65 5.29 1.11
CA ALA A 113 7.33 5.06 -0.16
C ALA A 113 7.08 6.18 -1.19
N VAL A 114 5.87 6.73 -1.22
CA VAL A 114 5.54 7.90 -2.04
C VAL A 114 6.30 9.15 -1.57
N GLU A 115 6.46 9.37 -0.27
CA GLU A 115 7.29 10.47 0.26
C GLU A 115 8.75 10.36 -0.21
N ILE A 116 9.29 9.15 -0.25
CA ILE A 116 10.61 8.90 -0.82
C ILE A 116 10.62 9.21 -2.33
N ALA A 117 9.58 8.82 -3.06
CA ALA A 117 9.48 9.12 -4.50
C ALA A 117 9.46 10.63 -4.78
N GLU A 118 8.77 11.41 -3.95
CA GLU A 118 8.70 12.87 -4.03
C GLU A 118 10.02 13.55 -3.65
N ALA A 119 10.84 12.92 -2.81
CA ALA A 119 12.09 13.47 -2.32
C ALA A 119 13.30 12.94 -3.13
N VAL A 120 13.63 13.61 -4.23
CA VAL A 120 14.73 13.23 -5.12
C VAL A 120 16.11 13.22 -4.43
N SER A 121 16.24 13.88 -3.27
CA SER A 121 17.46 13.91 -2.46
C SER A 121 17.68 12.64 -1.63
N VAL A 122 16.69 11.75 -1.55
CA VAL A 122 16.79 10.47 -0.82
C VAL A 122 17.38 9.41 -1.73
N PHE A 123 18.58 8.95 -1.44
CA PHE A 123 19.29 7.94 -2.22
C PHE A 123 20.03 6.90 -1.36
N ASP A 124 19.98 7.06 -0.03
CA ASP A 124 20.51 6.12 0.98
C ASP A 124 19.79 6.30 2.33
N THR A 125 20.12 5.45 3.31
CA THR A 125 19.53 5.49 4.65
C THR A 125 19.79 6.82 5.36
N ALA A 126 20.96 7.43 5.16
CA ALA A 126 21.31 8.69 5.83
C ALA A 126 20.52 9.88 5.26
N SER A 127 20.33 9.94 3.94
CA SER A 127 19.50 10.95 3.29
C SER A 127 18.02 10.76 3.61
N LEU A 128 17.56 9.50 3.73
CA LEU A 128 16.21 9.18 4.20
C LEU A 128 15.98 9.71 5.62
N ALA A 129 16.91 9.46 6.54
CA ALA A 129 16.80 9.94 7.91
C ALA A 129 16.75 11.48 7.98
N ARG A 130 17.56 12.19 7.17
CA ARG A 130 17.52 13.67 7.08
C ARG A 130 16.17 14.16 6.54
N GLU A 131 15.63 13.50 5.55
CA GLU A 131 14.31 13.86 4.99
C GLU A 131 13.21 13.70 6.03
N TYR A 132 13.17 12.57 6.74
CA TYR A 132 12.17 12.35 7.77
C TYR A 132 12.35 13.22 9.01
N GLN A 133 13.56 13.69 9.33
CA GLN A 133 13.76 14.74 10.31
C GLN A 133 13.13 16.07 9.89
N ARG A 134 13.05 16.33 8.58
CA ARG A 134 12.48 17.55 8.01
C ARG A 134 10.95 17.52 7.93
N ILE A 135 10.35 16.38 7.49
CA ILE A 135 8.90 16.25 7.21
C ILE A 135 8.11 15.55 8.30
N GLY A 136 8.79 14.82 9.18
CA GLY A 136 8.18 13.93 10.14
C GLY A 136 8.53 14.25 11.59
N PHE A 137 8.32 13.28 12.45
CA PHE A 137 8.63 13.32 13.87
C PHE A 137 9.08 11.93 14.34
N ALA A 138 9.75 11.85 15.49
CA ALA A 138 10.22 10.58 16.04
C ALA A 138 9.04 9.64 16.35
N SER A 139 9.12 8.41 15.89
CA SER A 139 8.13 7.39 16.20
C SER A 139 8.26 6.94 17.66
N HIS A 140 7.13 6.79 18.36
CA HIS A 140 7.07 6.24 19.71
C HIS A 140 6.96 4.70 19.73
N ALA A 141 6.79 4.07 18.57
CA ALA A 141 6.67 2.61 18.43
C ALA A 141 8.02 1.88 18.47
N VAL A 142 9.11 2.61 18.27
CA VAL A 142 10.50 2.10 18.22
C VAL A 142 11.40 2.87 19.21
N PRO A 143 12.59 2.35 19.55
CA PRO A 143 13.54 3.07 20.39
C PRO A 143 13.87 4.45 19.80
N ALA A 144 14.13 5.42 20.69
CA ALA A 144 14.39 6.80 20.31
C ALA A 144 15.49 6.90 19.24
N GLY A 145 15.21 7.66 18.17
CA GLY A 145 16.14 7.88 17.06
C GLY A 145 16.21 6.76 16.02
N SER A 146 15.45 5.66 16.17
CA SER A 146 15.47 4.52 15.25
C SER A 146 14.30 4.47 14.27
N GLY A 147 13.35 5.40 14.36
CA GLY A 147 12.22 5.47 13.43
C GLY A 147 11.54 6.83 13.42
N PHE A 148 10.93 7.13 12.32
CA PHE A 148 10.19 8.35 12.07
C PHE A 148 8.78 8.03 11.62
N GLU A 149 7.90 9.03 11.78
CA GLU A 149 6.51 8.97 11.41
C GLU A 149 6.11 10.26 10.73
N THR A 150 5.11 10.24 9.84
CA THR A 150 4.56 11.45 9.22
C THR A 150 3.05 11.52 9.42
N ARG A 151 2.53 12.74 9.46
CA ARG A 151 1.07 12.94 9.50
C ARG A 151 0.39 12.40 8.25
N ALA A 152 1.05 12.52 7.09
CA ALA A 152 0.51 12.04 5.82
C ALA A 152 0.37 10.51 5.79
N ALA A 153 1.32 9.76 6.36
CA ALA A 153 1.23 8.31 6.46
C ALA A 153 0.14 7.87 7.44
N ILE A 154 0.03 8.52 8.59
CA ILE A 154 -1.06 8.27 9.54
C ILE A 154 -2.43 8.53 8.91
N GLU A 155 -2.58 9.62 8.17
CA GLU A 155 -3.83 9.95 7.49
C GLU A 155 -4.14 8.96 6.36
N ALA A 156 -3.13 8.50 5.63
CA ALA A 156 -3.28 7.47 4.61
C ALA A 156 -3.88 6.17 5.18
N ALA A 157 -3.37 5.69 6.33
CA ALA A 157 -3.93 4.52 6.99
C ALA A 157 -5.42 4.72 7.35
N ARG A 158 -5.76 5.88 7.90
CA ARG A 158 -7.14 6.20 8.28
C ARG A 158 -8.09 6.26 7.08
N GLN A 159 -7.65 6.88 6.00
CA GLN A 159 -8.45 6.99 4.79
C GLN A 159 -8.68 5.64 4.14
N VAL A 160 -7.61 4.84 3.98
CA VAL A 160 -7.75 3.46 3.46
C VAL A 160 -8.71 2.65 4.33
N TRP A 161 -8.55 2.70 5.65
CA TRP A 161 -9.46 2.03 6.58
C TRP A 161 -10.92 2.44 6.37
N ALA A 162 -11.19 3.75 6.36
CA ALA A 162 -12.55 4.28 6.19
C ALA A 162 -13.19 3.84 4.87
N GLU A 163 -12.43 3.81 3.75
CA GLU A 163 -12.92 3.36 2.46
C GLU A 163 -13.21 1.85 2.44
N LEU A 164 -12.39 1.04 3.14
CA LEU A 164 -12.61 -0.40 3.27
C LEU A 164 -13.88 -0.72 4.08
N GLU A 165 -14.18 0.03 5.13
CA GLU A 165 -15.41 -0.17 5.91
C GLU A 165 -16.68 0.21 5.11
N GLN A 166 -16.65 1.29 4.33
CA GLN A 166 -17.77 1.72 3.50
C GLN A 166 -18.12 0.73 2.40
N THR A 167 -17.16 -0.07 1.92
CA THR A 167 -17.38 -1.05 0.87
C THR A 167 -17.73 -2.45 1.40
N ALA A 168 -17.85 -2.62 2.72
CA ALA A 168 -18.23 -3.89 3.36
C ALA A 168 -19.75 -4.02 3.58
N GLU A 169 -20.51 -2.93 3.37
CA GLU A 169 -21.99 -2.90 3.42
C GLU A 169 -22.58 -3.25 2.03
#